data_60f744292de9b641094ce4cee27e1f1e
#
_entry.id   60f744292de9b641094ce4cee27e1f1e
#
_cell.length_a   1.000
_cell.length_b   1.000
_cell.length_c   1.000
_cell.angle_alpha   90.00
_cell.angle_beta   90.00
_cell.angle_gamma   90.00
#
_symmetry.space_group_name_H-M   'P 1'
#
loop_
_entity.id
_entity.type
_entity.pdbx_description
1 polymer ?
#
loop_
_entity_poly.entity_id
_entity_poly.type
_entity_poly.pdbx_seq_one_letter_code
_entity_poly.pdbx_strand_id
1 'polypeptide(L)'
;AQRPATIFSPTRLPTLMAGGAGKELPTMEEDSSTVNDTEEDEHSSKERVLQKSFLQEWELVKSLLDDIVSQGRVSSPSVAHKIRSIMDKYQEQGQLLEPYLERMVSPLMSIVCSKSTELGSNSDGMLEVIKPLCIIIYSLATVCGYKVVVRFSPHRVSDLEPAVSLLEKFHGTKSMSSSRRESTGETEAKCVILMWLSILVLVPFDIASVDSSMANSNSLSEHEPSPLVFRILGLSKHYLLTVGPMRPLAGLLLSRLLTRPDMPKAFTRFIEWTHDILSSITDDLMDHFGLMGVVEALAAIFKVWGGTLRSLLVGVELVRLV
;
A
#
# COMPACT_ATOMS: atom_id res chain seq x y z
N ALA A 1 -1.26 -12.98 26.62
CA ALA A 1 -2.46 -12.31 26.16
C ALA A 1 -2.07 -11.55 24.88
N GLN A 2 -2.44 -12.11 23.74
CA GLN A 2 -2.21 -11.52 22.41
C GLN A 2 -3.30 -10.48 22.16
N ARG A 3 -2.89 -9.25 21.83
CA ARG A 3 -3.82 -8.25 21.31
C ARG A 3 -4.05 -8.51 19.81
N PRO A 4 -5.29 -8.44 19.33
CA PRO A 4 -5.57 -8.62 17.90
C PRO A 4 -5.05 -7.43 17.09
N ALA A 5 -4.61 -7.70 15.87
CA ALA A 5 -4.21 -6.71 14.88
C ALA A 5 -5.40 -5.77 14.56
N THR A 6 -5.14 -4.47 14.63
CA THR A 6 -6.14 -3.44 14.33
C THR A 6 -6.48 -3.47 12.84
N ILE A 7 -7.73 -3.78 12.54
CA ILE A 7 -8.32 -3.79 11.20
C ILE A 7 -8.42 -2.34 10.72
N PHE A 8 -7.96 -2.07 9.49
CA PHE A 8 -8.21 -0.83 8.77
C PHE A 8 -9.72 -0.52 8.75
N SER A 9 -10.15 0.50 9.46
CA SER A 9 -11.52 0.99 9.37
C SER A 9 -11.74 1.71 8.04
N PRO A 10 -12.81 1.38 7.29
CA PRO A 10 -13.13 2.09 6.06
C PRO A 10 -13.65 3.50 6.40
N THR A 11 -13.10 4.49 5.71
CA THR A 11 -13.50 5.90 5.73
C THR A 11 -15.01 6.04 5.52
N ARG A 12 -15.70 6.69 6.44
CA ARG A 12 -17.14 7.01 6.33
C ARG A 12 -17.42 7.82 5.06
N LEU A 13 -18.36 7.35 4.27
CA LEU A 13 -19.00 8.08 3.17
C LEU A 13 -19.92 9.18 3.75
N PRO A 14 -19.94 10.38 3.19
CA PRO A 14 -20.95 11.37 3.53
C PRO A 14 -22.29 10.99 2.87
N THR A 15 -23.33 10.94 3.69
CA THR A 15 -24.72 10.71 3.27
C THR A 15 -25.24 11.96 2.53
N LEU A 16 -25.67 11.78 1.29
CA LEU A 16 -26.43 12.76 0.52
C LEU A 16 -27.85 12.84 1.08
N MET A 17 -28.21 13.98 1.63
CA MET A 17 -29.60 14.31 1.99
C MET A 17 -30.29 14.97 0.79
N ALA A 18 -31.40 14.34 0.36
CA ALA A 18 -32.34 14.90 -0.59
C ALA A 18 -33.23 15.96 0.08
N GLY A 19 -33.47 17.07 -0.61
CA GLY A 19 -34.30 18.15 -0.14
C GLY A 19 -35.78 17.87 -0.19
N GLY A 20 -36.50 18.48 0.73
CA GLY A 20 -37.97 18.57 0.73
C GLY A 20 -38.42 19.83 1.50
N ALA A 21 -39.20 20.63 0.86
CA ALA A 21 -39.64 21.99 1.21
C ALA A 21 -40.64 22.09 2.35
N GLY A 22 -40.50 23.16 3.13
CA GLY A 22 -41.61 24.06 3.56
C GLY A 22 -42.30 23.79 4.87
N LYS A 23 -42.08 24.66 5.87
CA LYS A 23 -43.12 25.55 6.50
C LYS A 23 -42.53 26.28 7.70
N GLU A 24 -42.80 27.57 7.75
CA GLU A 24 -42.39 28.53 8.79
C GLU A 24 -43.16 28.42 10.11
N LEU A 25 -42.47 28.98 11.17
CA LEU A 25 -42.91 29.61 12.41
C LEU A 25 -43.05 28.75 13.68
N PRO A 26 -42.79 29.32 14.89
CA PRO A 26 -42.05 30.53 15.29
C PRO A 26 -40.95 30.30 16.38
N THR A 27 -40.14 31.30 16.54
CA THR A 27 -39.10 31.63 17.55
C THR A 27 -39.36 31.15 18.99
N MET A 28 -38.34 30.49 19.55
CA MET A 28 -37.92 30.69 20.94
C MET A 28 -36.37 30.64 20.95
N GLU A 29 -35.79 31.75 21.36
CA GLU A 29 -34.38 31.86 21.70
C GLU A 29 -34.12 31.02 22.96
N GLU A 30 -33.28 29.98 22.83
CA GLU A 30 -32.59 29.38 23.97
C GLU A 30 -31.11 29.20 23.62
N ASP A 31 -30.34 29.87 24.40
CA ASP A 31 -28.91 29.97 24.61
C ASP A 31 -28.26 28.58 24.58
N SER A 32 -27.54 28.22 23.48
CA SER A 32 -26.74 27.00 23.38
C SER A 32 -25.35 27.24 22.81
N SER A 33 -24.72 28.37 23.16
CA SER A 33 -23.41 28.77 22.66
C SER A 33 -22.21 28.41 23.57
N THR A 34 -22.39 27.64 24.65
CA THR A 34 -21.35 27.40 25.65
C THR A 34 -20.74 25.98 25.66
N VAL A 35 -21.22 25.06 24.85
CA VAL A 35 -20.73 23.68 24.90
C VAL A 35 -19.66 23.38 23.82
N ASN A 36 -19.67 24.11 22.69
CA ASN A 36 -18.71 23.86 21.60
C ASN A 36 -17.33 24.49 21.87
N ASP A 37 -17.25 25.62 22.60
CA ASP A 37 -15.97 26.31 22.85
C ASP A 37 -15.02 25.54 23.79
N THR A 38 -15.57 24.72 24.70
CA THR A 38 -14.75 23.93 25.63
C THR A 38 -14.12 22.68 24.99
N GLU A 39 -14.78 22.04 24.03
CA GLU A 39 -14.23 20.86 23.33
C GLU A 39 -13.13 21.25 22.33
N GLU A 40 -13.28 22.39 21.65
CA GLU A 40 -12.25 22.91 20.72
C GLU A 40 -10.99 23.37 21.49
N ASP A 41 -11.12 23.96 22.66
CA ASP A 41 -10.00 24.36 23.51
C ASP A 41 -9.25 23.16 24.11
N GLU A 42 -9.95 22.10 24.52
CA GLU A 42 -9.31 20.88 25.00
C GLU A 42 -8.56 20.12 23.90
N HIS A 43 -9.13 20.07 22.70
CA HIS A 43 -8.49 19.43 21.54
C HIS A 43 -7.22 20.17 21.12
N SER A 44 -7.28 21.51 21.06
CA SER A 44 -6.14 22.37 20.77
C SER A 44 -5.04 22.27 21.84
N SER A 45 -5.41 22.11 23.10
CA SER A 45 -4.46 21.93 24.20
C SER A 45 -3.74 20.57 24.11
N LYS A 46 -4.46 19.48 23.83
CA LYS A 46 -3.90 18.13 23.65
C LYS A 46 -2.94 18.07 22.45
N GLU A 47 -3.31 18.71 21.33
CA GLU A 47 -2.48 18.79 20.14
C GLU A 47 -1.16 19.52 20.40
N ARG A 48 -1.18 20.64 21.11
CA ARG A 48 0.04 21.39 21.50
C ARG A 48 0.96 20.57 22.41
N VAL A 49 0.39 19.81 23.33
CA VAL A 49 1.18 18.92 24.22
C VAL A 49 1.85 17.81 23.41
N LEU A 50 1.12 17.16 22.51
CA LEU A 50 1.68 16.13 21.63
C LEU A 50 2.73 16.68 20.68
N GLN A 51 2.53 17.87 20.11
CA GLN A 51 3.51 18.53 19.27
C GLN A 51 4.81 18.83 20.04
N LYS A 52 4.70 19.33 21.28
CA LYS A 52 5.87 19.58 22.13
C LYS A 52 6.58 18.27 22.50
N SER A 53 5.84 17.21 22.79
CA SER A 53 6.39 15.89 23.06
C SER A 53 7.12 15.34 21.84
N PHE A 54 6.53 15.45 20.66
CA PHE A 54 7.16 14.99 19.43
C PHE A 54 8.48 15.73 19.14
N LEU A 55 8.52 17.04 19.34
CA LEU A 55 9.76 17.82 19.15
C LEU A 55 10.91 17.33 20.03
N GLN A 56 10.61 16.86 21.25
CA GLN A 56 11.62 16.27 22.13
C GLN A 56 12.06 14.87 21.64
N GLU A 57 11.12 14.08 21.15
CA GLU A 57 11.40 12.73 20.61
C GLU A 57 12.06 12.78 19.22
N TRP A 58 11.83 13.87 18.47
CA TRP A 58 12.38 14.04 17.12
C TRP A 58 13.91 14.01 17.09
N GLU A 59 14.58 14.66 18.04
CA GLU A 59 16.05 14.64 18.08
C GLU A 59 16.60 13.23 18.25
N LEU A 60 15.92 12.40 19.07
CA LEU A 60 16.27 11.00 19.22
C LEU A 60 16.01 10.20 17.92
N VAL A 61 14.82 10.38 17.31
CA VAL A 61 14.47 9.70 16.05
C VAL A 61 15.46 10.09 14.96
N LYS A 62 15.77 11.37 14.83
CA LYS A 62 16.73 11.90 13.86
C LYS A 62 18.12 11.27 14.05
N SER A 63 18.64 11.24 15.28
CA SER A 63 19.93 10.60 15.57
C SER A 63 19.94 9.13 15.17
N LEU A 64 18.88 8.37 15.47
CA LEU A 64 18.77 6.96 15.07
C LEU A 64 18.69 6.80 13.54
N LEU A 65 18.02 7.71 12.83
CA LEU A 65 17.94 7.69 11.37
C LEU A 65 19.31 8.05 10.73
N ASP A 66 20.01 9.04 11.28
CA ASP A 66 21.34 9.42 10.81
C ASP A 66 22.33 8.25 10.97
N ASP A 67 22.26 7.51 12.06
CA ASP A 67 23.04 6.29 12.27
C ASP A 67 22.68 5.20 11.25
N ILE A 68 21.38 4.98 10.96
CA ILE A 68 20.94 4.02 9.95
C ILE A 68 21.44 4.40 8.57
N VAL A 69 21.36 5.68 8.21
CA VAL A 69 21.81 6.19 6.91
C VAL A 69 23.32 6.05 6.76
N SER A 70 24.09 6.38 7.80
CA SER A 70 25.54 6.28 7.77
C SER A 70 26.04 4.84 7.62
N GLN A 71 25.33 3.87 8.21
CA GLN A 71 25.67 2.45 8.16
C GLN A 71 25.03 1.71 6.97
N GLY A 72 24.05 2.31 6.28
CA GLY A 72 23.26 1.67 5.23
C GLY A 72 22.42 0.48 5.72
N ARG A 73 22.18 0.39 7.04
CA ARG A 73 21.40 -0.68 7.68
C ARG A 73 20.97 -0.28 9.09
N VAL A 74 19.98 -0.97 9.61
CA VAL A 74 19.60 -0.87 11.03
C VAL A 74 20.57 -1.71 11.86
N SER A 75 21.19 -1.10 12.86
CA SER A 75 22.22 -1.74 13.69
C SER A 75 21.70 -2.92 14.52
N SER A 76 20.42 -2.83 14.96
CA SER A 76 19.74 -3.86 15.75
C SER A 76 18.23 -3.79 15.52
N PRO A 77 17.51 -4.92 15.51
CA PRO A 77 16.04 -4.94 15.43
C PRO A 77 15.36 -4.06 16.49
N SER A 78 15.98 -3.91 17.66
CA SER A 78 15.48 -3.05 18.75
C SER A 78 15.39 -1.58 18.35
N VAL A 79 16.26 -1.09 17.46
CA VAL A 79 16.24 0.29 16.95
C VAL A 79 14.99 0.53 16.11
N ALA A 80 14.67 -0.39 15.18
CA ALA A 80 13.46 -0.29 14.38
C ALA A 80 12.19 -0.31 15.26
N HIS A 81 12.14 -1.19 16.26
CA HIS A 81 11.03 -1.25 17.20
C HIS A 81 10.93 -0.02 18.09
N LYS A 82 12.06 0.60 18.46
CA LYS A 82 12.07 1.84 19.23
C LYS A 82 11.48 2.99 18.41
N ILE A 83 11.91 3.16 17.16
CA ILE A 83 11.34 4.17 16.25
C ILE A 83 9.84 3.92 16.06
N ARG A 84 9.44 2.68 15.76
CA ARG A 84 8.02 2.30 15.63
C ARG A 84 7.23 2.66 16.88
N SER A 85 7.72 2.32 18.09
CA SER A 85 7.04 2.61 19.35
C SER A 85 6.85 4.11 19.60
N ILE A 86 7.78 4.94 19.10
CA ILE A 86 7.62 6.40 19.12
C ILE A 86 6.52 6.82 18.15
N MET A 87 6.54 6.33 16.91
CA MET A 87 5.54 6.69 15.88
C MET A 87 4.12 6.27 16.29
N ASP A 88 3.97 5.08 16.87
CA ASP A 88 2.67 4.53 17.31
C ASP A 88 1.96 5.42 18.35
N LYS A 89 2.67 6.29 19.09
CA LYS A 89 2.06 7.27 20.01
C LYS A 89 1.24 8.34 19.29
N TYR A 90 1.56 8.61 18.03
CA TYR A 90 0.95 9.67 17.22
C TYR A 90 -0.10 9.12 16.24
N GLN A 91 -0.60 7.90 16.45
CA GLN A 91 -1.53 7.23 15.54
C GLN A 91 -2.84 8.02 15.33
N GLU A 92 -3.30 8.74 16.35
CA GLU A 92 -4.52 9.56 16.26
C GLU A 92 -4.24 10.94 15.60
N GLN A 93 -2.99 11.37 15.58
CA GLN A 93 -2.58 12.69 15.07
C GLN A 93 -1.36 12.57 14.14
N GLY A 94 -1.42 11.68 13.17
CA GLY A 94 -0.34 11.45 12.20
C GLY A 94 0.08 12.68 11.41
N GLN A 95 -0.77 13.69 11.35
CA GLN A 95 -0.49 14.99 10.72
C GLN A 95 0.72 15.71 11.35
N LEU A 96 0.98 15.51 12.65
CA LEU A 96 2.15 16.07 13.34
C LEU A 96 3.47 15.56 12.78
N LEU A 97 3.47 14.37 12.19
CA LEU A 97 4.66 13.74 11.59
C LEU A 97 4.88 14.17 10.13
N GLU A 98 3.86 14.69 9.44
CA GLU A 98 3.93 15.00 8.01
C GLU A 98 5.11 15.91 7.62
N PRO A 99 5.45 17.00 8.38
CA PRO A 99 6.58 17.85 8.06
C PRO A 99 7.95 17.16 8.10
N TYR A 100 8.02 16.00 8.76
CA TYR A 100 9.26 15.24 8.96
C TYR A 100 9.37 14.02 8.05
N LEU A 101 8.29 13.65 7.35
CA LEU A 101 8.20 12.42 6.55
C LEU A 101 9.28 12.34 5.46
N GLU A 102 9.58 13.43 4.77
CA GLU A 102 10.62 13.43 3.75
C GLU A 102 11.98 13.01 4.34
N ARG A 103 12.32 13.55 5.51
CA ARG A 103 13.58 13.24 6.21
C ARG A 103 13.62 11.82 6.78
N MET A 104 12.46 11.23 7.05
CA MET A 104 12.36 9.86 7.55
C MET A 104 12.29 8.84 6.43
N VAL A 105 11.44 9.05 5.42
CA VAL A 105 11.12 8.05 4.40
C VAL A 105 12.15 8.03 3.28
N SER A 106 12.54 9.19 2.72
CA SER A 106 13.41 9.24 1.55
C SER A 106 14.76 8.57 1.76
N PRO A 107 15.50 8.78 2.86
CA PRO A 107 16.77 8.10 3.05
C PRO A 107 16.61 6.60 3.27
N LEU A 108 15.57 6.15 3.99
CA LEU A 108 15.29 4.72 4.20
C LEU A 108 14.95 4.03 2.88
N MET A 109 14.07 4.63 2.07
CA MET A 109 13.72 4.10 0.76
C MET A 109 14.91 4.12 -0.22
N SER A 110 15.81 5.10 -0.10
CA SER A 110 17.05 5.11 -0.89
C SER A 110 17.94 3.90 -0.59
N ILE A 111 18.05 3.50 0.68
CA ILE A 111 18.78 2.28 1.07
C ILE A 111 18.07 1.04 0.52
N VAL A 112 16.73 0.94 0.65
CA VAL A 112 15.95 -0.19 0.10
C VAL A 112 16.15 -0.29 -1.41
N CYS A 113 16.09 0.83 -2.13
CA CYS A 113 16.29 0.90 -3.58
C CYS A 113 17.71 0.45 -3.97
N SER A 114 18.75 0.97 -3.32
CA SER A 114 20.13 0.55 -3.56
C SER A 114 20.32 -0.95 -3.33
N LYS A 115 19.77 -1.47 -2.24
CA LYS A 115 19.84 -2.91 -1.94
C LYS A 115 19.04 -3.76 -2.92
N SER A 116 17.92 -3.26 -3.46
CA SER A 116 17.16 -3.98 -4.48
C SER A 116 17.92 -4.17 -5.80
N THR A 117 18.78 -3.21 -6.17
CA THR A 117 19.63 -3.29 -7.37
C THR A 117 20.84 -4.20 -7.20
N GLU A 118 21.32 -4.38 -5.95
CA GLU A 118 22.41 -5.29 -5.62
C GLU A 118 21.98 -6.77 -5.52
N LEU A 119 20.72 -7.12 -5.87
CA LEU A 119 20.11 -8.43 -5.69
C LEU A 119 20.74 -9.51 -6.59
N GLY A 120 22.00 -9.83 -6.33
CA GLY A 120 22.78 -10.90 -6.99
C GLY A 120 22.83 -12.19 -6.14
N SER A 121 24.02 -12.74 -5.98
CA SER A 121 24.28 -14.06 -5.39
C SER A 121 24.07 -14.21 -3.87
N ASN A 122 23.84 -13.12 -3.11
CA ASN A 122 23.68 -13.17 -1.64
C ASN A 122 22.34 -12.52 -1.21
N SER A 123 21.21 -13.12 -1.65
CA SER A 123 19.88 -12.56 -1.45
C SER A 123 19.41 -12.57 0.02
N ASP A 124 19.74 -13.62 0.79
CA ASP A 124 19.18 -13.81 2.14
C ASP A 124 19.71 -12.78 3.15
N GLY A 125 20.99 -12.50 3.14
CA GLY A 125 21.59 -11.46 3.99
C GLY A 125 21.05 -10.06 3.69
N MET A 126 20.69 -9.81 2.44
CA MET A 126 20.13 -8.54 1.98
C MET A 126 18.67 -8.35 2.42
N LEU A 127 17.85 -9.41 2.38
CA LEU A 127 16.49 -9.38 2.90
C LEU A 127 16.47 -9.05 4.40
N GLU A 128 17.43 -9.57 5.17
CA GLU A 128 17.55 -9.27 6.60
C GLU A 128 17.91 -7.79 6.87
N VAL A 129 18.61 -7.12 5.96
CA VAL A 129 18.87 -5.67 6.05
C VAL A 129 17.64 -4.85 5.71
N ILE A 130 16.83 -5.29 4.73
CA ILE A 130 15.65 -4.56 4.25
C ILE A 130 14.48 -4.65 5.25
N LYS A 131 14.25 -5.79 5.89
CA LYS A 131 13.13 -6.01 6.81
C LYS A 131 12.99 -4.92 7.89
N PRO A 132 14.03 -4.60 8.68
CA PRO A 132 13.90 -3.59 9.73
C PRO A 132 13.70 -2.17 9.19
N LEU A 133 14.20 -1.83 8.00
CA LEU A 133 13.90 -0.57 7.32
C LEU A 133 12.41 -0.50 6.98
N CYS A 134 11.86 -1.58 6.44
CA CYS A 134 10.45 -1.67 6.08
C CYS A 134 9.53 -1.63 7.30
N ILE A 135 9.94 -2.14 8.47
CA ILE A 135 9.17 -1.98 9.72
C ILE A 135 8.95 -0.49 10.02
N ILE A 136 10.00 0.33 9.89
CA ILE A 136 9.91 1.78 10.14
C ILE A 136 9.00 2.46 9.11
N ILE A 137 9.21 2.19 7.82
CA ILE A 137 8.43 2.80 6.73
C ILE A 137 6.96 2.40 6.82
N TYR A 138 6.67 1.13 7.12
CA TYR A 138 5.31 0.63 7.27
C TYR A 138 4.61 1.24 8.48
N SER A 139 5.31 1.42 9.60
CA SER A 139 4.78 2.11 10.78
C SER A 139 4.40 3.56 10.46
N LEU A 140 5.23 4.29 9.71
CA LEU A 140 4.88 5.62 9.22
C LEU A 140 3.64 5.59 8.30
N ALA A 141 3.53 4.58 7.42
CA ALA A 141 2.38 4.42 6.55
C ALA A 141 1.08 4.10 7.29
N THR A 142 1.16 3.41 8.44
CA THR A 142 -0.01 3.15 9.30
C THR A 142 -0.45 4.37 10.10
N VAL A 143 0.49 5.21 10.52
CA VAL A 143 0.24 6.43 11.32
C VAL A 143 -0.21 7.60 10.44
N CYS A 144 0.53 7.91 9.37
CA CYS A 144 0.28 9.09 8.53
C CYS A 144 -0.59 8.78 7.30
N GLY A 145 -0.84 7.50 7.04
CA GLY A 145 -1.52 7.05 5.83
C GLY A 145 -0.55 6.80 4.65
N TYR A 146 -0.75 5.69 3.95
CA TYR A 146 0.14 5.26 2.86
C TYR A 146 0.24 6.29 1.71
N LYS A 147 -0.84 7.04 1.44
CA LYS A 147 -0.86 8.05 0.35
C LYS A 147 0.13 9.19 0.56
N VAL A 148 0.36 9.57 1.81
CA VAL A 148 1.29 10.63 2.17
C VAL A 148 2.72 10.10 2.15
N VAL A 149 2.95 8.95 2.78
CA VAL A 149 4.27 8.33 2.91
C VAL A 149 4.86 7.96 1.54
N VAL A 150 4.06 7.38 0.65
CA VAL A 150 4.53 6.90 -0.65
C VAL A 150 5.05 8.00 -1.58
N ARG A 151 4.67 9.28 -1.34
CA ARG A 151 5.17 10.43 -2.11
C ARG A 151 6.68 10.63 -1.99
N PHE A 152 7.27 10.17 -0.88
CA PHE A 152 8.69 10.29 -0.59
C PHE A 152 9.50 9.06 -1.02
N SER A 153 8.86 8.09 -1.69
CA SER A 153 9.54 6.93 -2.26
C SER A 153 10.15 7.27 -3.62
N PRO A 154 11.29 6.66 -3.99
CA PRO A 154 11.85 6.79 -5.34
C PRO A 154 10.84 6.34 -6.40
N HIS A 155 10.78 7.05 -7.53
CA HIS A 155 9.84 6.76 -8.62
C HIS A 155 10.54 6.79 -10.00
N ARG A 156 11.80 6.34 -10.05
CA ARG A 156 12.53 6.18 -11.31
C ARG A 156 12.04 4.93 -12.03
N VAL A 157 11.98 5.01 -13.35
CA VAL A 157 11.56 3.89 -14.22
C VAL A 157 12.45 2.66 -14.01
N SER A 158 13.76 2.88 -13.81
CA SER A 158 14.75 1.83 -13.54
C SER A 158 14.51 1.06 -12.23
N ASP A 159 13.69 1.59 -11.32
CA ASP A 159 13.44 0.95 -10.03
C ASP A 159 12.33 -0.10 -10.11
N LEU A 160 11.56 -0.15 -11.22
CA LEU A 160 10.40 -1.04 -11.36
C LEU A 160 10.79 -2.52 -11.33
N GLU A 161 11.71 -2.95 -12.19
CA GLU A 161 12.12 -4.34 -12.28
C GLU A 161 12.84 -4.84 -11.01
N PRO A 162 13.79 -4.07 -10.41
CA PRO A 162 14.36 -4.40 -9.11
C PRO A 162 13.34 -4.54 -7.98
N ALA A 163 12.30 -3.68 -7.95
CA ALA A 163 11.23 -3.76 -6.96
C ALA A 163 10.38 -5.03 -7.12
N VAL A 164 10.07 -5.43 -8.37
CA VAL A 164 9.37 -6.70 -8.65
C VAL A 164 10.22 -7.88 -8.21
N SER A 165 11.50 -7.88 -8.57
CA SER A 165 12.43 -8.95 -8.19
C SER A 165 12.61 -9.06 -6.68
N LEU A 166 12.62 -7.92 -5.97
CA LEU A 166 12.64 -7.89 -4.51
C LEU A 166 11.37 -8.51 -3.91
N LEU A 167 10.19 -8.17 -4.45
CA LEU A 167 8.93 -8.75 -4.00
C LEU A 167 8.87 -10.27 -4.21
N GLU A 168 9.37 -10.75 -5.35
CA GLU A 168 9.48 -12.19 -5.66
C GLU A 168 10.38 -12.92 -4.66
N LYS A 169 11.50 -12.33 -4.28
CA LYS A 169 12.40 -12.90 -3.25
C LYS A 169 11.67 -13.06 -1.91
N PHE A 170 10.96 -12.02 -1.45
CA PHE A 170 10.14 -12.11 -0.25
C PHE A 170 8.98 -13.11 -0.39
N HIS A 171 8.46 -13.30 -1.60
CA HIS A 171 7.43 -14.29 -1.87
C HIS A 171 8.00 -15.73 -1.84
N GLY A 172 9.18 -15.95 -2.43
CA GLY A 172 9.82 -17.26 -2.55
C GLY A 172 10.33 -17.85 -1.23
N THR A 173 10.58 -17.03 -0.21
CA THR A 173 11.04 -17.51 1.12
C THR A 173 10.04 -18.45 1.80
N LYS A 174 8.76 -18.44 1.42
CA LYS A 174 7.73 -19.38 1.94
C LYS A 174 7.81 -20.79 1.38
N SER A 175 8.42 -21.00 0.22
CA SER A 175 8.37 -22.29 -0.49
C SER A 175 9.18 -23.41 0.16
N MET A 176 10.14 -23.09 1.03
CA MET A 176 11.07 -24.08 1.59
C MET A 176 10.70 -24.62 2.98
N SER A 177 9.65 -24.08 3.63
CA SER A 177 9.20 -24.60 4.93
C SER A 177 7.71 -24.34 5.17
N SER A 178 6.90 -25.37 4.94
CA SER A 178 5.43 -25.32 5.10
C SER A 178 4.92 -25.11 6.54
N SER A 179 5.80 -24.81 7.49
CA SER A 179 5.45 -24.64 8.91
C SER A 179 6.10 -23.41 9.56
N ARG A 180 6.80 -22.55 8.83
CA ARG A 180 7.48 -21.41 9.44
C ARG A 180 6.55 -20.20 9.50
N ARG A 181 6.28 -19.68 10.72
CA ARG A 181 5.69 -18.35 10.93
C ARG A 181 6.50 -17.33 10.12
N GLU A 182 5.81 -16.39 9.44
CA GLU A 182 6.48 -15.26 8.80
C GLU A 182 7.47 -14.63 9.77
N SER A 183 8.69 -14.39 9.29
CA SER A 183 9.70 -13.75 10.13
C SER A 183 9.29 -12.29 10.38
N THR A 184 9.70 -11.76 11.52
CA THR A 184 9.42 -10.37 11.89
C THR A 184 9.91 -9.41 10.80
N GLY A 185 9.05 -8.54 10.31
CA GLY A 185 9.34 -7.55 9.27
C GLY A 185 9.11 -8.03 7.84
N GLU A 186 8.77 -9.29 7.60
CA GLU A 186 8.52 -9.80 6.25
C GLU A 186 7.20 -9.29 5.67
N THR A 187 6.14 -9.28 6.45
CA THR A 187 4.84 -8.72 6.06
C THR A 187 4.94 -7.22 5.79
N GLU A 188 5.64 -6.48 6.66
CA GLU A 188 5.89 -5.05 6.49
C GLU A 188 6.70 -4.78 5.22
N ALA A 189 7.72 -5.61 4.93
CA ALA A 189 8.51 -5.47 3.71
C ALA A 189 7.66 -5.68 2.45
N LYS A 190 6.82 -6.73 2.41
CA LYS A 190 5.89 -6.97 1.29
C LYS A 190 4.92 -5.80 1.11
N CYS A 191 4.36 -5.26 2.20
CA CYS A 191 3.47 -4.11 2.16
C CYS A 191 4.18 -2.86 1.60
N VAL A 192 5.39 -2.55 2.08
CA VAL A 192 6.17 -1.40 1.60
C VAL A 192 6.50 -1.54 0.12
N ILE A 193 6.90 -2.72 -0.34
CA ILE A 193 7.22 -2.95 -1.75
C ILE A 193 5.95 -2.85 -2.62
N LEU A 194 4.81 -3.38 -2.18
CA LEU A 194 3.54 -3.24 -2.90
C LEU A 194 3.09 -1.77 -2.99
N MET A 195 3.25 -0.98 -1.91
CA MET A 195 3.01 0.46 -1.94
C MET A 195 3.94 1.15 -2.94
N TRP A 196 5.23 0.80 -2.93
CA TRP A 196 6.22 1.36 -3.86
C TRP A 196 5.90 0.99 -5.31
N LEU A 197 5.64 -0.28 -5.60
CA LEU A 197 5.23 -0.74 -6.93
C LEU A 197 3.97 0.00 -7.42
N SER A 198 3.03 0.30 -6.51
CA SER A 198 1.79 1.00 -6.89
C SER A 198 2.01 2.41 -7.45
N ILE A 199 3.15 3.06 -7.16
CA ILE A 199 3.53 4.34 -7.80
C ILE A 199 4.46 4.13 -8.99
N LEU A 200 5.33 3.12 -8.94
CA LEU A 200 6.24 2.82 -10.05
C LEU A 200 5.50 2.43 -11.33
N VAL A 201 4.34 1.78 -11.22
CA VAL A 201 3.52 1.45 -12.40
C VAL A 201 2.82 2.66 -13.04
N LEU A 202 2.86 3.85 -12.41
CA LEU A 202 2.29 5.08 -12.95
C LEU A 202 3.24 5.85 -13.89
N VAL A 203 4.41 5.25 -14.22
CA VAL A 203 5.34 5.86 -15.17
C VAL A 203 4.64 6.20 -16.51
N PRO A 204 4.97 7.35 -17.14
CA PRO A 204 4.31 7.80 -18.37
C PRO A 204 4.82 7.07 -19.63
N PHE A 205 5.59 6.01 -19.49
CA PHE A 205 6.17 5.22 -20.57
C PHE A 205 5.55 3.82 -20.60
N ASP A 206 5.60 3.16 -21.78
CA ASP A 206 5.21 1.76 -21.91
C ASP A 206 6.10 0.88 -21.01
N ILE A 207 5.47 0.11 -20.12
CA ILE A 207 6.19 -0.78 -19.19
C ILE A 207 6.99 -1.84 -19.97
N ALA A 208 6.51 -2.27 -21.14
CA ALA A 208 7.23 -3.22 -21.98
C ALA A 208 8.61 -2.68 -22.43
N SER A 209 8.77 -1.36 -22.56
CA SER A 209 10.06 -0.76 -22.92
C SER A 209 11.11 -0.81 -21.83
N VAL A 210 10.70 -1.06 -20.59
CA VAL A 210 11.56 -1.14 -19.39
C VAL A 210 11.92 -2.59 -19.06
N ASP A 211 11.23 -3.55 -19.64
CA ASP A 211 11.38 -4.97 -19.39
C ASP A 211 12.68 -5.50 -20.01
N SER A 212 13.69 -5.75 -19.16
CA SER A 212 14.99 -6.27 -19.64
C SER A 212 14.91 -7.66 -20.28
N SER A 213 13.87 -8.44 -19.96
CA SER A 213 13.65 -9.77 -20.52
C SER A 213 13.19 -9.74 -21.98
N MET A 214 12.64 -8.62 -22.45
CA MET A 214 12.22 -8.42 -23.83
C MET A 214 13.40 -8.45 -24.83
N ALA A 215 14.60 -8.04 -24.41
CA ALA A 215 15.78 -8.03 -25.26
C ALA A 215 16.20 -9.44 -25.73
N ASN A 216 15.78 -10.48 -25.04
CA ASN A 216 16.17 -11.87 -25.29
C ASN A 216 15.03 -12.75 -25.86
N SER A 217 13.81 -12.20 -26.00
CA SER A 217 12.64 -12.98 -26.41
C SER A 217 12.24 -12.71 -27.86
N ASN A 218 12.66 -13.61 -28.76
CA ASN A 218 12.29 -13.55 -30.19
C ASN A 218 10.85 -14.05 -30.52
N SER A 219 10.03 -14.37 -29.51
CA SER A 219 8.68 -14.91 -29.73
C SER A 219 7.74 -14.66 -28.55
N LEU A 220 7.32 -13.40 -28.36
CA LEU A 220 6.12 -13.18 -27.56
C LEU A 220 4.90 -13.37 -28.47
N SER A 221 3.93 -14.19 -28.02
CA SER A 221 2.64 -14.26 -28.69
C SER A 221 1.98 -12.88 -28.66
N GLU A 222 1.37 -12.45 -29.76
CA GLU A 222 0.71 -11.13 -29.87
C GLU A 222 -0.35 -10.90 -28.78
N HIS A 223 -0.78 -11.93 -28.09
CA HIS A 223 -1.86 -11.92 -27.10
C HIS A 223 -1.41 -11.89 -25.64
N GLU A 224 -0.10 -11.94 -25.34
CA GLU A 224 0.39 -11.95 -23.95
C GLU A 224 0.94 -10.59 -23.50
N PRO A 225 0.76 -10.20 -22.21
CA PRO A 225 1.43 -9.05 -21.65
C PRO A 225 2.94 -9.27 -21.57
N SER A 226 3.73 -8.20 -21.41
CA SER A 226 5.19 -8.33 -21.24
C SER A 226 5.52 -9.19 -20.01
N PRO A 227 6.67 -9.89 -20.00
CA PRO A 227 7.07 -10.76 -18.89
C PRO A 227 7.07 -10.04 -17.54
N LEU A 228 7.51 -8.79 -17.48
CA LEU A 228 7.51 -7.98 -16.25
C LEU A 228 6.07 -7.75 -15.76
N VAL A 229 5.15 -7.40 -16.64
CA VAL A 229 3.72 -7.21 -16.31
C VAL A 229 3.10 -8.52 -15.86
N PHE A 230 3.45 -9.64 -16.50
CA PHE A 230 2.98 -10.97 -16.11
C PHE A 230 3.42 -11.34 -14.69
N ARG A 231 4.67 -11.04 -14.31
CA ARG A 231 5.21 -11.22 -12.96
C ARG A 231 4.43 -10.39 -11.93
N ILE A 232 4.18 -9.10 -12.22
CA ILE A 232 3.39 -8.22 -11.34
C ILE A 232 1.97 -8.76 -11.15
N LEU A 233 1.31 -9.20 -12.23
CA LEU A 233 -0.02 -9.80 -12.18
C LEU A 233 -0.04 -11.06 -11.32
N GLY A 234 0.92 -11.98 -11.49
CA GLY A 234 1.02 -13.22 -10.73
C GLY A 234 1.13 -12.97 -9.23
N LEU A 235 2.05 -12.09 -8.83
CA LEU A 235 2.23 -11.71 -7.42
C LEU A 235 0.98 -11.04 -6.85
N SER A 236 0.39 -10.10 -7.60
CA SER A 236 -0.80 -9.38 -7.14
C SER A 236 -2.00 -10.32 -6.96
N LYS A 237 -2.26 -11.22 -7.92
CA LYS A 237 -3.30 -12.26 -7.82
C LYS A 237 -3.12 -13.11 -6.57
N HIS A 238 -1.89 -13.54 -6.29
CA HIS A 238 -1.59 -14.32 -5.09
C HIS A 238 -1.96 -13.54 -3.81
N TYR A 239 -1.56 -12.26 -3.70
CA TYR A 239 -1.84 -11.45 -2.52
C TYR A 239 -3.32 -11.07 -2.39
N LEU A 240 -4.10 -11.01 -3.46
CA LEU A 240 -5.55 -10.84 -3.38
C LEU A 240 -6.23 -12.01 -2.66
N LEU A 241 -5.72 -13.23 -2.84
CA LEU A 241 -6.30 -14.44 -2.22
C LEU A 241 -5.86 -14.60 -0.75
N THR A 242 -4.89 -13.81 -0.28
CA THR A 242 -4.42 -13.89 1.11
C THR A 242 -5.21 -12.96 2.03
N VAL A 243 -5.35 -13.35 3.28
CA VAL A 243 -5.92 -12.48 4.33
C VAL A 243 -4.81 -11.60 4.91
N GLY A 244 -5.07 -10.30 5.03
CA GLY A 244 -4.13 -9.40 5.68
C GLY A 244 -3.90 -8.08 4.92
N PRO A 245 -2.91 -7.28 5.36
CA PRO A 245 -2.70 -5.92 4.87
C PRO A 245 -2.18 -5.86 3.42
N MET A 246 -1.67 -6.97 2.88
CA MET A 246 -1.18 -7.04 1.50
C MET A 246 -2.33 -7.02 0.48
N ARG A 247 -3.52 -7.55 0.82
CA ARG A 247 -4.68 -7.63 -0.08
C ARG A 247 -5.11 -6.25 -0.63
N PRO A 248 -5.43 -5.24 0.20
CA PRO A 248 -5.82 -3.92 -0.30
C PRO A 248 -4.70 -3.23 -1.08
N LEU A 249 -3.43 -3.49 -0.75
CA LEU A 249 -2.28 -2.94 -1.47
C LEU A 249 -2.10 -3.60 -2.85
N ALA A 250 -2.35 -4.91 -2.96
CA ALA A 250 -2.38 -5.60 -4.24
C ALA A 250 -3.54 -5.11 -5.12
N GLY A 251 -4.73 -4.89 -4.56
CA GLY A 251 -5.86 -4.26 -5.25
C GLY A 251 -5.54 -2.85 -5.73
N LEU A 252 -4.85 -2.04 -4.92
CA LEU A 252 -4.37 -0.72 -5.30
C LEU A 252 -3.37 -0.79 -6.45
N LEU A 253 -2.38 -1.69 -6.39
CA LEU A 253 -1.39 -1.89 -7.46
C LEU A 253 -2.09 -2.28 -8.77
N LEU A 254 -2.99 -3.25 -8.72
CA LEU A 254 -3.76 -3.69 -9.90
C LEU A 254 -4.65 -2.58 -10.47
N SER A 255 -5.32 -1.80 -9.62
CA SER A 255 -6.16 -0.69 -10.08
C SER A 255 -5.35 0.35 -10.86
N ARG A 256 -4.12 0.61 -10.48
CA ARG A 256 -3.22 1.54 -11.14
C ARG A 256 -2.59 0.95 -12.41
N LEU A 257 -2.22 -0.32 -12.38
CA LEU A 257 -1.63 -1.02 -13.52
C LEU A 257 -2.65 -1.24 -14.64
N LEU A 258 -3.80 -1.81 -14.30
CA LEU A 258 -4.78 -2.26 -15.30
C LEU A 258 -5.63 -1.14 -15.90
N THR A 259 -5.65 0.05 -15.28
CA THR A 259 -6.33 1.22 -15.84
C THR A 259 -5.45 2.01 -16.80
N ARG A 260 -4.21 1.62 -17.00
CA ARG A 260 -3.31 2.22 -17.99
C ARG A 260 -3.77 1.89 -19.42
N PRO A 261 -3.61 2.83 -20.37
CA PRO A 261 -4.02 2.62 -21.77
C PRO A 261 -3.18 1.58 -22.51
N ASP A 262 -1.96 1.30 -22.05
CA ASP A 262 -1.02 0.34 -22.63
C ASP A 262 -1.20 -1.10 -22.06
N MET A 263 -2.21 -1.33 -21.21
CA MET A 263 -2.42 -2.61 -20.49
C MET A 263 -3.71 -3.39 -20.88
N PRO A 264 -4.23 -3.33 -22.12
CA PRO A 264 -5.45 -4.05 -22.45
C PRO A 264 -5.29 -5.57 -22.33
N LYS A 265 -4.14 -6.12 -22.71
CA LYS A 265 -3.85 -7.57 -22.60
C LYS A 265 -3.78 -8.04 -21.14
N ALA A 266 -3.13 -7.24 -20.30
CA ALA A 266 -3.04 -7.52 -18.87
C ALA A 266 -4.42 -7.48 -18.21
N PHE A 267 -5.25 -6.53 -18.60
CA PHE A 267 -6.63 -6.42 -18.11
C PHE A 267 -7.47 -7.63 -18.52
N THR A 268 -7.43 -8.04 -19.80
CA THR A 268 -8.15 -9.24 -20.28
C THR A 268 -7.73 -10.47 -19.48
N ARG A 269 -6.43 -10.69 -19.28
CA ARG A 269 -5.92 -11.80 -18.47
C ARG A 269 -6.34 -11.75 -16.98
N PHE A 270 -6.52 -10.55 -16.45
CA PHE A 270 -7.04 -10.38 -15.10
C PHE A 270 -8.53 -10.72 -15.03
N ILE A 271 -9.33 -10.31 -16.01
CA ILE A 271 -10.77 -10.61 -16.07
C ILE A 271 -11.03 -12.11 -16.27
N GLU A 272 -10.29 -12.76 -17.17
CA GLU A 272 -10.35 -14.22 -17.35
C GLU A 272 -10.12 -14.95 -16.02
N TRP A 273 -9.05 -14.60 -15.33
CA TRP A 273 -8.74 -15.17 -14.01
C TRP A 273 -9.83 -14.87 -12.97
N THR A 274 -10.40 -13.67 -12.98
CA THR A 274 -11.49 -13.28 -12.09
C THR A 274 -12.72 -14.15 -12.34
N HIS A 275 -13.06 -14.38 -13.62
CA HIS A 275 -14.15 -15.25 -14.02
C HIS A 275 -13.94 -16.70 -13.54
N ASP A 276 -12.72 -17.22 -13.68
CA ASP A 276 -12.37 -18.56 -13.21
C ASP A 276 -12.56 -18.68 -11.68
N ILE A 277 -12.09 -17.69 -10.91
CA ILE A 277 -12.29 -17.67 -9.45
C ILE A 277 -13.78 -17.62 -9.12
N LEU A 278 -14.58 -16.73 -9.75
CA LEU A 278 -15.99 -16.59 -9.48
C LEU A 278 -16.80 -17.85 -9.85
N SER A 279 -16.38 -18.55 -10.90
CA SER A 279 -17.02 -19.80 -11.37
C SER A 279 -16.65 -21.03 -10.53
N SER A 280 -15.53 -20.98 -9.80
CA SER A 280 -15.01 -22.09 -8.98
C SER A 280 -15.37 -21.98 -7.50
N ILE A 281 -16.16 -20.98 -7.10
CA ILE A 281 -16.53 -20.78 -5.70
C ILE A 281 -17.32 -21.98 -5.16
N THR A 282 -16.82 -22.51 -4.06
CA THR A 282 -17.51 -23.53 -3.23
C THR A 282 -17.97 -22.89 -1.90
N ASP A 283 -18.62 -23.68 -1.05
CA ASP A 283 -18.98 -23.23 0.31
C ASP A 283 -17.77 -23.22 1.28
N ASP A 284 -16.53 -23.34 0.76
CA ASP A 284 -15.34 -23.26 1.58
C ASP A 284 -15.03 -21.81 1.99
N LEU A 285 -14.68 -21.64 3.26
CA LEU A 285 -14.31 -20.36 3.83
C LEU A 285 -13.13 -19.70 3.10
N MET A 286 -12.20 -20.48 2.58
CA MET A 286 -11.02 -19.97 1.86
C MET A 286 -11.42 -19.37 0.51
N ASP A 287 -12.41 -19.93 -0.17
CA ASP A 287 -12.96 -19.38 -1.41
C ASP A 287 -13.62 -18.02 -1.17
N HIS A 288 -14.32 -17.84 -0.05
CA HIS A 288 -14.90 -16.56 0.33
C HIS A 288 -13.87 -15.47 0.56
N PHE A 289 -12.70 -15.79 1.14
CA PHE A 289 -11.62 -14.82 1.27
C PHE A 289 -11.02 -14.42 -0.10
N GLY A 290 -10.92 -15.37 -1.01
CA GLY A 290 -10.49 -15.13 -2.40
C GLY A 290 -11.49 -14.23 -3.13
N LEU A 291 -12.78 -14.54 -3.03
CA LEU A 291 -13.86 -13.72 -3.59
C LEU A 291 -13.80 -12.28 -3.09
N MET A 292 -13.63 -12.08 -1.78
CA MET A 292 -13.52 -10.74 -1.21
C MET A 292 -12.38 -9.94 -1.83
N GLY A 293 -11.21 -10.55 -1.99
CA GLY A 293 -10.05 -9.89 -2.61
C GLY A 293 -10.28 -9.51 -4.07
N VAL A 294 -10.94 -10.40 -4.83
CA VAL A 294 -11.32 -10.14 -6.23
C VAL A 294 -12.31 -8.98 -6.32
N VAL A 295 -13.36 -8.98 -5.49
CA VAL A 295 -14.39 -7.91 -5.48
C VAL A 295 -13.76 -6.56 -5.07
N GLU A 296 -12.90 -6.54 -4.05
CA GLU A 296 -12.17 -5.33 -3.64
C GLU A 296 -11.29 -4.78 -4.78
N ALA A 297 -10.58 -5.66 -5.51
CA ALA A 297 -9.75 -5.25 -6.63
C ALA A 297 -10.58 -4.69 -7.79
N LEU A 298 -11.67 -5.35 -8.15
CA LEU A 298 -12.60 -4.85 -9.19
C LEU A 298 -13.19 -3.50 -8.79
N ALA A 299 -13.65 -3.34 -7.54
CA ALA A 299 -14.15 -2.07 -7.03
C ALA A 299 -13.10 -0.95 -7.11
N ALA A 300 -11.84 -1.25 -6.80
CA ALA A 300 -10.74 -0.30 -6.92
C ALA A 300 -10.47 0.09 -8.38
N ILE A 301 -10.52 -0.86 -9.32
CA ILE A 301 -10.36 -0.61 -10.77
C ILE A 301 -11.50 0.28 -11.28
N PHE A 302 -12.75 -0.07 -10.97
CA PHE A 302 -13.92 0.72 -11.38
C PHE A 302 -13.94 2.13 -10.79
N LYS A 303 -13.46 2.30 -9.56
CA LYS A 303 -13.32 3.62 -8.95
C LYS A 303 -12.35 4.52 -9.72
N VAL A 304 -11.26 3.98 -10.25
CA VAL A 304 -10.32 4.73 -11.09
C VAL A 304 -10.95 5.06 -12.46
N TRP A 305 -11.68 4.11 -13.07
CA TRP A 305 -12.34 4.31 -14.35
C TRP A 305 -13.61 5.15 -14.29
N GLY A 306 -14.31 5.20 -13.14
CA GLY A 306 -15.58 5.91 -12.96
C GLY A 306 -15.56 7.41 -13.26
N GLY A 307 -14.37 7.98 -13.48
CA GLY A 307 -14.19 9.34 -14.00
C GLY A 307 -14.04 9.45 -15.52
N THR A 308 -14.01 8.32 -16.25
CA THR A 308 -13.78 8.30 -17.71
C THR A 308 -14.92 7.55 -18.41
N LEU A 309 -15.41 8.09 -19.53
CA LEU A 309 -16.48 7.49 -20.38
C LEU A 309 -16.20 6.03 -20.84
N ARG A 310 -14.98 5.53 -20.65
CA ARG A 310 -14.59 4.13 -20.86
C ARG A 310 -15.24 3.15 -19.87
N SER A 311 -15.68 3.61 -18.71
CA SER A 311 -16.29 2.75 -17.67
C SER A 311 -17.61 2.10 -18.13
N LEU A 312 -18.35 2.76 -19.02
CA LEU A 312 -19.62 2.24 -19.55
C LEU A 312 -19.42 1.03 -20.48
N LEU A 313 -18.38 1.04 -21.31
CA LEU A 313 -18.10 -0.06 -22.26
C LEU A 313 -17.58 -1.30 -21.55
N VAL A 314 -16.70 -1.13 -20.57
CA VAL A 314 -16.11 -2.25 -19.80
C VAL A 314 -17.13 -2.82 -18.81
N GLY A 315 -18.00 -1.98 -18.21
CA GLY A 315 -19.10 -2.44 -17.38
C GLY A 315 -20.10 -3.33 -18.15
N VAL A 316 -20.33 -3.03 -19.43
CA VAL A 316 -21.20 -3.84 -20.30
C VAL A 316 -20.54 -5.19 -20.66
N GLU A 317 -19.22 -5.23 -20.90
CA GLU A 317 -18.52 -6.50 -21.13
C GLU A 317 -18.46 -7.37 -19.88
N LEU A 318 -18.23 -6.79 -18.70
CA LEU A 318 -18.24 -7.53 -17.44
C LEU A 318 -19.64 -8.08 -17.08
N VAL A 319 -20.70 -7.32 -17.34
CA VAL A 319 -22.09 -7.78 -17.15
C VAL A 319 -22.47 -8.89 -18.15
N ARG A 320 -21.80 -8.98 -19.30
CA ARG A 320 -21.96 -10.10 -20.26
C ARG A 320 -21.19 -11.36 -19.86
N LEU A 321 -20.18 -11.23 -19.00
CA LEU A 321 -19.32 -12.33 -18.55
C LEU A 321 -19.77 -12.92 -17.19
N VAL A 322 -20.65 -12.23 -16.44
CA VAL A 322 -21.34 -12.70 -15.23
C VAL A 322 -22.73 -13.17 -15.58
#